data_1a1245a53449e8c6b31d25cf56c9aa96
#
_entry.id   1a1245a53449e8c6b31d25cf56c9aa96
#
_cell.length_a   1.000
_cell.length_b   1.000
_cell.length_c   1.000
_cell.angle_alpha   90.00
_cell.angle_beta   90.00
_cell.angle_gamma   90.00
#
_symmetry.space_group_name_H-M   'P 1'
#
loop_
_entity.id
_entity.type
_entity.pdbx_description
1 polymer ?
#
loop_
_entity_poly.entity_id
_entity_poly.type
_entity_poly.pdbx_seq_one_letter_code
_entity_poly.pdbx_strand_id
1 'polypeptide(L)'
;TGIDVVKAAILGAESFGFGTAPMVAMGCKYLRICHLNNCATGVATQNELLREQHFRGTVEMIKHFFTFVAEETREVMAELGVKTLAELVGRTDLLIQVGGRSQRQAKLDFSSILYQGPEHEGKPQLCAVEKNLPYDEAPLNRAIVEATCNAVASETGGEFEFTITNQDRSVGATLSGEISLAHGREGMANPIRLNLSGTAGQSFGVFNAPGLEMNLRGDANDYVGKGMAGGRLVIAPPASSQFATQDTS
;
A
#
# COMPACT_ATOMS: atom_id res chain seq x y z
N THR A 1 16.58 11.38 7.66
CA THR A 1 17.71 11.55 8.58
C THR A 1 18.31 10.19 8.94
N GLY A 2 19.56 10.18 9.44
CA GLY A 2 20.22 8.97 9.92
C GLY A 2 19.52 8.36 11.13
N ILE A 3 18.94 9.19 11.99
CA ILE A 3 18.11 8.73 13.12
C ILE A 3 16.90 7.90 12.64
N ASP A 4 16.27 8.30 11.52
CA ASP A 4 15.13 7.54 10.97
C ASP A 4 15.58 6.19 10.42
N VAL A 5 16.77 6.13 9.80
CA VAL A 5 17.40 4.88 9.36
C VAL A 5 17.64 3.93 10.54
N VAL A 6 18.24 4.44 11.63
CA VAL A 6 18.49 3.65 12.85
C VAL A 6 17.17 3.14 13.45
N LYS A 7 16.16 4.00 13.59
CA LYS A 7 14.84 3.58 14.10
C LYS A 7 14.19 2.52 13.23
N ALA A 8 14.26 2.70 11.90
CA ALA A 8 13.71 1.72 10.96
C ALA A 8 14.44 0.38 11.03
N ALA A 9 15.78 0.40 11.16
CA ALA A 9 16.58 -0.82 11.36
C ALA A 9 16.19 -1.54 12.66
N ILE A 10 16.07 -0.81 13.77
CA ILE A 10 15.63 -1.36 15.06
C ILE A 10 14.24 -2.03 14.92
N LEU A 11 13.34 -1.44 14.12
CA LEU A 11 12.00 -1.99 13.85
C LEU A 11 11.99 -3.09 12.77
N GLY A 12 13.15 -3.55 12.30
CA GLY A 12 13.27 -4.71 11.40
C GLY A 12 13.61 -4.40 9.95
N ALA A 13 13.84 -3.14 9.58
CA ALA A 13 14.21 -2.82 8.21
C ALA A 13 15.67 -3.19 7.89
N GLU A 14 15.89 -3.93 6.81
CA GLU A 14 17.21 -4.29 6.29
C GLU A 14 17.60 -3.47 5.06
N SER A 15 16.65 -2.79 4.43
CA SER A 15 16.85 -1.87 3.31
C SER A 15 15.97 -0.64 3.45
N PHE A 16 16.41 0.48 2.87
CA PHE A 16 15.80 1.79 3.08
C PHE A 16 15.53 2.49 1.75
N GLY A 17 14.24 2.79 1.49
CA GLY A 17 13.82 3.57 0.34
C GLY A 17 13.69 5.05 0.67
N PHE A 18 14.21 5.91 -0.21
CA PHE A 18 14.13 7.36 -0.06
C PHE A 18 13.42 7.97 -1.28
N GLY A 19 12.37 8.71 -1.05
CA GLY A 19 11.62 9.39 -2.10
C GLY A 19 11.85 10.90 -2.09
N THR A 20 11.13 11.60 -1.23
CA THR A 20 11.06 13.07 -1.23
C THR A 20 12.38 13.77 -0.90
N ALA A 21 13.11 13.29 0.10
CA ALA A 21 14.31 13.98 0.58
C ALA A 21 15.40 14.07 -0.48
N PRO A 22 15.76 13.01 -1.25
CA PRO A 22 16.66 13.13 -2.39
C PRO A 22 16.14 14.07 -3.48
N MET A 23 14.83 14.10 -3.73
CA MET A 23 14.23 15.04 -4.68
C MET A 23 14.40 16.49 -4.22
N VAL A 24 14.22 16.77 -2.94
CA VAL A 24 14.47 18.10 -2.35
C VAL A 24 15.94 18.47 -2.50
N ALA A 25 16.85 17.53 -2.26
CA ALA A 25 18.30 17.74 -2.47
C ALA A 25 18.63 18.12 -3.93
N MET A 26 17.85 17.65 -4.90
CA MET A 26 17.97 18.02 -6.32
C MET A 26 17.22 19.31 -6.70
N GLY A 27 16.61 20.02 -5.76
CA GLY A 27 15.92 21.28 -6.00
C GLY A 27 14.39 21.21 -6.07
N CYS A 28 13.77 20.11 -5.70
CA CYS A 28 12.32 20.00 -5.60
C CYS A 28 11.80 20.99 -4.52
N LYS A 29 10.84 21.83 -4.87
CA LYS A 29 10.20 22.80 -3.98
C LYS A 29 8.84 22.35 -3.44
N TYR A 30 8.53 21.06 -3.56
CA TYR A 30 7.31 20.47 -3.00
C TYR A 30 6.01 21.07 -3.56
N LEU A 31 6.01 21.43 -4.84
CA LEU A 31 4.86 22.08 -5.50
C LEU A 31 3.64 21.15 -5.69
N ARG A 32 3.84 19.83 -5.57
CA ARG A 32 2.77 18.82 -5.69
C ARG A 32 2.04 18.78 -7.04
N ILE A 33 2.65 19.31 -8.11
CA ILE A 33 2.12 19.34 -9.48
C ILE A 33 2.80 18.35 -10.43
N CYS A 34 3.51 17.35 -9.88
CA CYS A 34 4.29 16.38 -10.67
C CYS A 34 3.43 15.63 -11.70
N HIS A 35 2.17 15.33 -11.35
CA HIS A 35 1.22 14.61 -12.18
C HIS A 35 0.75 15.41 -13.41
N LEU A 36 0.99 16.73 -13.43
CA LEU A 36 0.58 17.60 -14.55
C LEU A 36 1.67 17.75 -15.63
N ASN A 37 2.82 17.07 -15.48
CA ASN A 37 3.98 17.24 -16.35
C ASN A 37 4.44 18.71 -16.47
N ASN A 38 4.20 19.52 -15.46
CA ASN A 38 4.47 20.97 -15.46
C ASN A 38 5.23 21.39 -14.19
N CYS A 39 6.27 20.65 -13.84
CA CYS A 39 7.09 20.93 -12.67
C CYS A 39 7.95 22.16 -12.92
N ALA A 40 7.64 23.29 -12.28
CA ALA A 40 8.35 24.56 -12.47
C ALA A 40 9.83 24.53 -12.04
N THR A 41 10.28 23.51 -11.29
CA THR A 41 11.70 23.31 -10.94
C THR A 41 12.41 22.33 -11.86
N GLY A 42 11.73 21.79 -12.87
CA GLY A 42 12.32 20.85 -13.84
C GLY A 42 12.63 19.45 -13.32
N VAL A 43 12.36 19.14 -12.03
CA VAL A 43 12.72 17.86 -11.40
C VAL A 43 11.86 16.72 -11.94
N ALA A 44 10.54 16.96 -12.09
CA ALA A 44 9.57 15.94 -12.46
C ALA A 44 8.71 16.41 -13.64
N THR A 45 9.31 16.57 -14.81
CA THR A 45 8.64 16.97 -16.05
C THR A 45 9.39 16.45 -17.26
N GLN A 46 8.68 16.20 -18.35
CA GLN A 46 9.25 15.92 -19.68
C GLN A 46 9.35 17.17 -20.56
N ASN A 47 8.89 18.33 -20.08
CA ASN A 47 9.01 19.59 -20.81
C ASN A 47 10.48 20.02 -20.89
N GLU A 48 11.06 20.07 -22.09
CA GLU A 48 12.47 20.39 -22.33
C GLU A 48 12.83 21.78 -21.78
N LEU A 49 12.01 22.79 -22.03
CA LEU A 49 12.25 24.15 -21.56
C LEU A 49 12.39 24.22 -20.03
N LEU A 50 11.47 23.55 -19.30
CA LEU A 50 11.51 23.53 -17.84
C LEU A 50 12.72 22.75 -17.32
N ARG A 51 13.09 21.64 -18.01
CA ARG A 51 14.27 20.86 -17.65
C ARG A 51 15.56 21.62 -17.85
N GLU A 52 15.74 22.23 -18.99
CA GLU A 52 16.99 22.92 -19.36
C GLU A 52 17.17 24.22 -18.56
N GLN A 53 16.10 24.99 -18.37
CA GLN A 53 16.20 26.31 -17.75
C GLN A 53 16.09 26.27 -16.22
N HIS A 54 15.40 25.31 -15.64
CA HIS A 54 15.05 25.33 -14.21
C HIS A 54 15.61 24.17 -13.39
N PHE A 55 15.94 23.02 -14.00
CA PHE A 55 16.55 21.92 -13.27
C PHE A 55 17.99 22.25 -12.89
N ARG A 56 18.29 22.17 -11.59
CA ARG A 56 19.59 22.49 -11.01
C ARG A 56 20.25 21.32 -10.27
N GLY A 57 19.56 20.17 -10.22
CA GLY A 57 20.06 19.00 -9.53
C GLY A 57 21.32 18.42 -10.19
N THR A 58 22.23 17.96 -9.37
CA THR A 58 23.46 17.29 -9.81
C THR A 58 23.62 15.95 -9.12
N VAL A 59 24.40 15.06 -9.72
CA VAL A 59 24.77 13.77 -9.12
C VAL A 59 25.46 13.99 -7.76
N GLU A 60 26.31 15.00 -7.67
CA GLU A 60 27.06 15.31 -6.44
C GLU A 60 26.13 15.72 -5.29
N MET A 61 25.04 16.45 -5.54
CA MET A 61 24.05 16.78 -4.51
C MET A 61 23.44 15.52 -3.89
N ILE A 62 23.15 14.50 -4.70
CA ILE A 62 22.60 13.24 -4.21
C ILE A 62 23.65 12.42 -3.45
N LYS A 63 24.89 12.37 -3.96
CA LYS A 63 25.98 11.71 -3.25
C LYS A 63 26.21 12.34 -1.88
N HIS A 64 26.30 13.67 -1.80
CA HIS A 64 26.46 14.38 -0.52
C HIS A 64 25.28 14.11 0.41
N PHE A 65 24.04 14.17 -0.08
CA PHE A 65 22.87 13.88 0.73
C PHE A 65 22.97 12.49 1.39
N PHE A 66 23.26 11.45 0.60
CA PHE A 66 23.36 10.10 1.16
C PHE A 66 24.61 9.89 2.01
N THR A 67 25.71 10.56 1.71
CA THR A 67 26.90 10.56 2.57
C THR A 67 26.56 11.12 3.95
N PHE A 68 25.89 12.28 4.03
CA PHE A 68 25.47 12.86 5.31
C PHE A 68 24.47 11.99 6.07
N VAL A 69 23.52 11.33 5.38
CA VAL A 69 22.62 10.36 6.01
C VAL A 69 23.41 9.17 6.59
N ALA A 70 24.40 8.68 5.86
CA ALA A 70 25.24 7.57 6.33
C ALA A 70 26.15 7.98 7.52
N GLU A 71 26.72 9.17 7.48
CA GLU A 71 27.52 9.72 8.58
C GLU A 71 26.68 9.89 9.85
N GLU A 72 25.52 10.55 9.77
CA GLU A 72 24.59 10.69 10.89
C GLU A 72 24.13 9.32 11.46
N THR A 73 23.87 8.35 10.56
CA THR A 73 23.54 6.98 10.97
C THR A 73 24.67 6.35 11.79
N ARG A 74 25.92 6.50 11.33
CA ARG A 74 27.11 5.98 12.02
C ARG A 74 27.35 6.66 13.36
N GLU A 75 27.13 7.96 13.48
CA GLU A 75 27.24 8.70 14.73
C GLU A 75 26.24 8.16 15.76
N VAL A 76 24.97 8.00 15.39
CA VAL A 76 23.93 7.44 16.29
C VAL A 76 24.25 5.99 16.66
N MET A 77 24.73 5.17 15.72
CA MET A 77 25.17 3.80 16.01
C MET A 77 26.36 3.77 16.98
N ALA A 78 27.30 4.69 16.85
CA ALA A 78 28.43 4.80 17.77
C ALA A 78 27.99 5.17 19.20
N GLU A 79 27.01 6.09 19.34
CA GLU A 79 26.42 6.43 20.64
C GLU A 79 25.72 5.22 21.27
N LEU A 80 25.07 4.37 20.48
CA LEU A 80 24.44 3.13 20.92
C LEU A 80 25.45 1.98 21.16
N GLY A 81 26.72 2.15 20.82
CA GLY A 81 27.75 1.12 20.94
C GLY A 81 27.61 -0.02 19.92
N VAL A 82 26.94 0.21 18.80
CA VAL A 82 26.64 -0.78 17.75
C VAL A 82 27.52 -0.54 16.53
N LYS A 83 28.09 -1.60 15.95
CA LYS A 83 29.07 -1.51 14.84
C LYS A 83 28.45 -1.67 13.46
N THR A 84 27.39 -2.44 13.33
CA THR A 84 26.73 -2.74 12.06
C THR A 84 25.23 -2.54 12.13
N LEU A 85 24.59 -2.20 11.00
CA LEU A 85 23.12 -2.10 10.92
C LEU A 85 22.43 -3.43 11.24
N ALA A 86 23.06 -4.54 10.89
CA ALA A 86 22.55 -5.88 11.20
C ALA A 86 22.39 -6.13 12.71
N GLU A 87 23.25 -5.55 13.52
CA GLU A 87 23.15 -5.65 14.99
C GLU A 87 21.99 -4.83 15.58
N LEU A 88 21.44 -3.88 14.82
CA LEU A 88 20.28 -3.08 15.22
C LEU A 88 18.95 -3.77 14.93
N VAL A 89 18.91 -4.67 13.94
CA VAL A 89 17.66 -5.26 13.47
C VAL A 89 16.97 -6.03 14.60
N GLY A 90 15.73 -5.62 14.89
CA GLY A 90 14.92 -6.23 15.95
C GLY A 90 15.26 -5.77 17.37
N ARG A 91 16.24 -4.88 17.59
CA ARG A 91 16.65 -4.40 18.92
C ARG A 91 15.67 -3.34 19.47
N THR A 92 14.38 -3.69 19.57
CA THR A 92 13.34 -2.78 20.08
C THR A 92 13.53 -2.39 21.55
N ASP A 93 14.40 -3.09 22.29
CA ASP A 93 14.90 -2.71 23.62
C ASP A 93 15.61 -1.33 23.63
N LEU A 94 16.11 -0.88 22.49
CA LEU A 94 16.74 0.44 22.31
C LEU A 94 15.72 1.57 22.08
N LEU A 95 14.44 1.26 21.98
CA LEU A 95 13.37 2.24 21.76
C LEU A 95 12.46 2.35 22.98
N ILE A 96 12.08 3.59 23.29
CA ILE A 96 11.07 3.87 24.31
C ILE A 96 9.96 4.71 23.72
N GLN A 97 8.72 4.39 24.07
CA GLN A 97 7.59 5.25 23.75
C GLN A 97 7.63 6.50 24.63
N VAL A 98 7.73 7.67 24.02
CA VAL A 98 7.62 8.95 24.74
C VAL A 98 6.16 9.38 24.84
N GLY A 99 5.82 10.11 25.91
CA GLY A 99 4.47 10.61 26.12
C GLY A 99 4.00 11.53 24.98
N GLY A 100 2.74 11.40 24.60
CA GLY A 100 2.14 12.24 23.56
C GLY A 100 1.94 13.69 24.01
N ARG A 101 2.13 14.65 23.08
CA ARG A 101 1.94 16.11 23.34
C ARG A 101 0.47 16.54 23.22
N SER A 102 -0.40 15.70 22.72
CA SER A 102 -1.84 15.96 22.58
C SER A 102 -2.64 14.76 23.10
N GLN A 103 -3.93 15.00 23.41
CA GLN A 103 -4.83 13.92 23.84
C GLN A 103 -4.93 12.78 22.83
N ARG A 104 -4.83 13.09 21.54
CA ARG A 104 -4.86 12.09 20.47
C ARG A 104 -3.57 11.26 20.47
N GLN A 105 -2.41 11.89 20.62
CA GLN A 105 -1.13 11.20 20.68
C GLN A 105 -0.99 10.35 21.94
N ALA A 106 -1.54 10.80 23.07
CA ALA A 106 -1.51 10.06 24.32
C ALA A 106 -2.30 8.74 24.29
N LYS A 107 -3.19 8.55 23.27
CA LYS A 107 -3.92 7.30 23.05
C LYS A 107 -3.16 6.28 22.21
N LEU A 108 -2.00 6.65 21.64
CA LEU A 108 -1.19 5.71 20.86
C LEU A 108 -0.49 4.72 21.81
N ASP A 109 -0.59 3.46 21.47
CA ASP A 109 0.08 2.36 22.14
C ASP A 109 0.98 1.62 21.14
N PHE A 110 2.28 1.64 21.39
CA PHE A 110 3.28 0.96 20.55
C PHE A 110 3.78 -0.34 21.18
N SER A 111 3.18 -0.80 22.28
CA SER A 111 3.65 -1.99 22.99
C SER A 111 3.76 -3.23 22.10
N SER A 112 2.80 -3.42 21.19
CA SER A 112 2.83 -4.55 20.24
C SER A 112 3.94 -4.44 19.20
N ILE A 113 4.32 -3.22 18.79
CA ILE A 113 5.41 -2.98 17.83
C ILE A 113 6.79 -3.13 18.50
N LEU A 114 6.87 -2.76 19.79
CA LEU A 114 8.10 -2.83 20.58
C LEU A 114 8.24 -4.16 21.33
N TYR A 115 7.30 -5.08 21.13
CA TYR A 115 7.27 -6.36 21.82
C TYR A 115 8.48 -7.24 21.45
N GLN A 116 9.15 -7.74 22.49
CA GLN A 116 10.21 -8.77 22.39
C GLN A 116 9.82 -9.94 23.29
N GLY A 117 9.07 -10.89 22.74
CA GLY A 117 8.68 -12.07 23.47
C GLY A 117 9.73 -13.18 23.46
N PRO A 118 9.67 -14.14 24.41
CA PRO A 118 10.61 -15.25 24.49
C PRO A 118 10.57 -16.13 23.21
N GLU A 119 9.50 -16.08 22.44
CA GLU A 119 9.38 -16.78 21.16
C GLU A 119 10.35 -16.28 20.08
N HIS A 120 10.93 -15.10 20.26
CA HIS A 120 11.93 -14.49 19.37
C HIS A 120 13.36 -14.79 19.80
N GLU A 121 13.56 -15.27 21.03
CA GLU A 121 14.88 -15.56 21.59
C GLU A 121 15.61 -16.62 20.77
N GLY A 122 16.85 -16.35 20.41
CA GLY A 122 17.68 -17.26 19.61
C GLY A 122 17.30 -17.38 18.13
N LYS A 123 16.25 -16.70 17.66
CA LYS A 123 15.90 -16.70 16.23
C LYS A 123 16.66 -15.62 15.46
N PRO A 124 16.97 -15.85 14.16
CA PRO A 124 17.53 -14.81 13.30
C PRO A 124 16.61 -13.59 13.24
N GLN A 125 17.18 -12.42 13.46
CA GLN A 125 16.45 -11.14 13.34
C GLN A 125 16.53 -10.57 11.91
N LEU A 126 17.45 -11.10 11.10
CA LEU A 126 17.58 -10.77 9.68
C LEU A 126 16.79 -11.75 8.82
N CYS A 127 16.46 -11.33 7.59
CA CYS A 127 15.79 -12.19 6.63
C CYS A 127 16.65 -13.44 6.36
N ALA A 128 16.09 -14.61 6.66
CA ALA A 128 16.76 -15.90 6.53
C ALA A 128 16.39 -16.62 5.23
N VAL A 129 15.57 -16.03 4.37
CA VAL A 129 15.08 -16.61 3.11
C VAL A 129 15.46 -15.72 1.93
N GLU A 130 15.76 -16.33 0.80
CA GLU A 130 16.17 -15.61 -0.41
C GLU A 130 15.05 -14.70 -0.95
N LYS A 131 13.80 -15.14 -0.84
CA LYS A 131 12.62 -14.35 -1.17
C LYS A 131 11.44 -14.76 -0.30
N ASN A 132 10.54 -13.82 -0.06
CA ASN A 132 9.29 -14.12 0.61
C ASN A 132 8.42 -15.05 -0.25
N LEU A 133 7.75 -16.00 0.40
CA LEU A 133 6.67 -16.73 -0.23
C LEU A 133 5.53 -15.77 -0.61
N PRO A 134 4.72 -16.09 -1.63
CA PRO A 134 3.53 -15.31 -1.91
C PRO A 134 2.68 -15.18 -0.64
N TYR A 135 2.46 -13.94 -0.23
CA TYR A 135 1.70 -13.64 1.00
C TYR A 135 0.21 -13.94 0.83
N ASP A 136 -0.32 -13.61 -0.35
CA ASP A 136 -1.74 -13.65 -0.63
C ASP A 136 -2.06 -14.76 -1.64
N GLU A 137 -2.73 -15.79 -1.18
CA GLU A 137 -3.27 -16.85 -2.04
C GLU A 137 -4.65 -16.49 -2.58
N ALA A 138 -5.13 -15.26 -2.34
CA ALA A 138 -6.43 -14.75 -2.75
C ALA A 138 -7.60 -15.68 -2.38
N PRO A 139 -7.75 -16.11 -1.11
CA PRO A 139 -8.74 -17.09 -0.71
C PRO A 139 -10.17 -16.62 -1.01
N LEU A 140 -10.49 -15.35 -0.81
CA LEU A 140 -11.79 -14.79 -1.14
C LEU A 140 -12.07 -14.84 -2.65
N ASN A 141 -11.10 -14.47 -3.50
CA ASN A 141 -11.27 -14.56 -4.95
C ASN A 141 -11.53 -16.00 -5.41
N ARG A 142 -10.85 -16.99 -4.81
CA ARG A 142 -11.10 -18.42 -5.11
C ARG A 142 -12.50 -18.84 -4.68
N ALA A 143 -12.93 -18.48 -3.47
CA ALA A 143 -14.26 -18.79 -2.97
C ALA A 143 -15.36 -18.14 -3.84
N ILE A 144 -15.15 -16.91 -4.30
CA ILE A 144 -16.08 -16.24 -5.22
C ILE A 144 -16.18 -17.01 -6.53
N VAL A 145 -15.06 -17.36 -7.16
CA VAL A 145 -15.05 -18.12 -8.42
C VAL A 145 -15.73 -19.48 -8.24
N GLU A 146 -15.42 -20.21 -7.18
CA GLU A 146 -16.01 -21.50 -6.89
C GLU A 146 -17.54 -21.40 -6.72
N ALA A 147 -18.03 -20.38 -6.00
CA ALA A 147 -19.46 -20.16 -5.80
C ALA A 147 -20.19 -19.77 -7.09
N THR A 148 -19.52 -19.07 -8.01
CA THR A 148 -20.15 -18.49 -9.20
C THR A 148 -19.90 -19.29 -10.48
N CYS A 149 -19.01 -20.29 -10.50
CA CYS A 149 -18.58 -21.01 -11.70
C CYS A 149 -19.76 -21.58 -12.52
N ASN A 150 -20.76 -22.19 -11.88
CA ASN A 150 -21.92 -22.75 -12.59
C ASN A 150 -22.79 -21.64 -13.20
N ALA A 151 -22.96 -20.52 -12.50
CA ALA A 151 -23.72 -19.39 -12.99
C ALA A 151 -23.03 -18.67 -14.16
N VAL A 152 -21.71 -18.64 -14.15
CA VAL A 152 -20.90 -18.14 -15.28
C VAL A 152 -21.01 -19.09 -16.45
N ALA A 153 -20.80 -20.40 -16.26
CA ALA A 153 -20.85 -21.39 -17.35
C ALA A 153 -22.20 -21.49 -18.05
N SER A 154 -23.31 -21.35 -17.28
CA SER A 154 -24.69 -21.42 -17.80
C SER A 154 -25.29 -20.08 -18.16
N GLU A 155 -24.58 -18.97 -17.96
CA GLU A 155 -25.07 -17.60 -18.19
C GLU A 155 -26.35 -17.24 -17.42
N THR A 156 -26.60 -17.90 -16.29
CA THR A 156 -27.83 -17.67 -15.52
C THR A 156 -27.75 -16.46 -14.62
N GLY A 157 -26.56 -15.96 -14.34
CA GLY A 157 -26.36 -14.89 -13.36
C GLY A 157 -26.65 -15.35 -11.92
N GLY A 158 -26.84 -14.41 -11.04
CA GLY A 158 -27.20 -14.67 -9.64
C GLY A 158 -26.66 -13.66 -8.65
N GLU A 159 -27.08 -13.79 -7.39
CA GLU A 159 -26.65 -12.96 -6.27
C GLU A 159 -25.89 -13.80 -5.26
N PHE A 160 -24.74 -13.29 -4.81
CA PHE A 160 -23.85 -13.97 -3.88
C PHE A 160 -23.37 -12.99 -2.81
N GLU A 161 -23.26 -13.45 -1.58
CA GLU A 161 -22.89 -12.62 -0.45
C GLU A 161 -21.53 -13.06 0.13
N PHE A 162 -20.64 -12.10 0.43
CA PHE A 162 -19.36 -12.34 1.05
C PHE A 162 -18.98 -11.23 2.02
N THR A 163 -18.16 -11.58 3.01
CA THR A 163 -17.47 -10.63 3.86
C THR A 163 -16.08 -10.35 3.27
N ILE A 164 -15.66 -9.09 3.30
CA ILE A 164 -14.38 -8.65 2.76
C ILE A 164 -13.58 -7.91 3.83
N THR A 165 -12.27 -8.10 3.84
CA THR A 165 -11.32 -7.40 4.70
C THR A 165 -10.29 -6.65 3.87
N ASN A 166 -9.54 -5.73 4.48
CA ASN A 166 -8.49 -4.97 3.78
C ASN A 166 -7.30 -5.85 3.33
N GLN A 167 -7.23 -7.09 3.73
CA GLN A 167 -6.27 -8.08 3.23
C GLN A 167 -6.69 -8.66 1.89
N ASP A 168 -7.98 -8.65 1.57
CA ASP A 168 -8.53 -9.17 0.32
C ASP A 168 -8.33 -8.14 -0.80
N ARG A 169 -7.28 -8.35 -1.60
CA ARG A 169 -6.90 -7.44 -2.69
C ARG A 169 -7.37 -7.96 -4.04
N SER A 170 -7.56 -7.03 -4.99
CA SER A 170 -7.96 -7.32 -6.38
C SER A 170 -9.22 -8.19 -6.47
N VAL A 171 -10.15 -8.02 -5.52
CA VAL A 171 -11.40 -8.79 -5.49
C VAL A 171 -12.23 -8.46 -6.73
N GLY A 172 -12.71 -9.51 -7.39
CA GLY A 172 -13.43 -9.45 -8.65
C GLY A 172 -12.58 -9.68 -9.91
N ALA A 173 -11.24 -9.52 -9.83
CA ALA A 173 -10.37 -9.66 -11.00
C ALA A 173 -10.38 -11.08 -11.59
N THR A 174 -10.28 -12.10 -10.74
CA THR A 174 -10.29 -13.50 -11.19
C THR A 174 -11.64 -13.85 -11.82
N LEU A 175 -12.75 -13.48 -11.17
CA LEU A 175 -14.08 -13.71 -11.72
C LEU A 175 -14.30 -12.95 -13.04
N SER A 176 -13.80 -11.72 -13.16
CA SER A 176 -13.81 -10.96 -14.42
C SER A 176 -13.04 -11.68 -15.52
N GLY A 177 -11.93 -12.32 -15.18
CA GLY A 177 -11.17 -13.20 -16.08
C GLY A 177 -12.00 -14.40 -16.56
N GLU A 178 -12.65 -15.12 -15.64
CA GLU A 178 -13.52 -16.25 -15.97
C GLU A 178 -14.68 -15.86 -16.87
N ILE A 179 -15.37 -14.76 -16.55
CA ILE A 179 -16.44 -14.21 -17.39
C ILE A 179 -15.93 -13.87 -18.80
N SER A 180 -14.77 -13.20 -18.88
CA SER A 180 -14.20 -12.82 -20.19
C SER A 180 -13.71 -14.02 -20.99
N LEU A 181 -13.21 -15.05 -20.36
CA LEU A 181 -12.82 -16.31 -21.02
C LEU A 181 -14.03 -17.05 -21.57
N ALA A 182 -15.14 -17.10 -20.81
CA ALA A 182 -16.34 -17.81 -21.21
C ALA A 182 -17.18 -17.05 -22.24
N HIS A 183 -17.32 -15.72 -22.08
CA HIS A 183 -18.29 -14.92 -22.83
C HIS A 183 -17.67 -13.77 -23.65
N GLY A 184 -16.33 -13.66 -23.69
CA GLY A 184 -15.63 -12.67 -24.48
C GLY A 184 -15.82 -11.24 -23.95
N ARG A 185 -15.73 -10.26 -24.87
CA ARG A 185 -15.77 -8.82 -24.55
C ARG A 185 -17.15 -8.33 -24.13
N GLU A 186 -18.19 -8.96 -24.60
CA GLU A 186 -19.59 -8.58 -24.30
C GLU A 186 -20.00 -9.01 -22.89
N GLY A 187 -19.28 -9.98 -22.30
CA GLY A 187 -19.55 -10.50 -20.96
C GLY A 187 -20.86 -11.25 -20.89
N MET A 188 -21.53 -11.17 -19.74
CA MET A 188 -22.77 -11.90 -19.46
C MET A 188 -24.00 -10.99 -19.57
N ALA A 189 -25.07 -11.46 -20.25
CA ALA A 189 -26.37 -10.77 -20.30
C ALA A 189 -27.07 -10.79 -18.95
N ASN A 190 -27.02 -11.92 -18.22
CA ASN A 190 -27.53 -12.03 -16.86
C ASN A 190 -26.38 -11.83 -15.87
N PRO A 191 -26.34 -10.72 -15.11
CA PRO A 191 -25.17 -10.38 -14.32
C PRO A 191 -24.98 -11.29 -13.09
N ILE A 192 -23.73 -11.55 -12.75
CA ILE A 192 -23.33 -11.98 -11.42
C ILE A 192 -23.30 -10.74 -10.52
N ARG A 193 -24.05 -10.79 -9.42
CA ARG A 193 -24.07 -9.71 -8.44
C ARG A 193 -23.41 -10.17 -7.15
N LEU A 194 -22.30 -9.51 -6.77
CA LEU A 194 -21.61 -9.73 -5.52
C LEU A 194 -22.04 -8.64 -4.51
N ASN A 195 -22.67 -9.06 -3.42
CA ASN A 195 -22.98 -8.20 -2.30
C ASN A 195 -21.93 -8.43 -1.20
N LEU A 196 -21.08 -7.43 -0.99
CA LEU A 196 -19.95 -7.53 -0.06
C LEU A 196 -20.14 -6.57 1.12
N SER A 197 -19.66 -6.99 2.29
CA SER A 197 -19.67 -6.16 3.51
C SER A 197 -18.30 -6.16 4.18
N GLY A 198 -17.80 -4.98 4.54
CA GLY A 198 -16.50 -4.79 5.20
C GLY A 198 -15.63 -3.75 4.50
N THR A 199 -14.32 -3.83 4.70
CA THR A 199 -13.33 -2.95 4.08
C THR A 199 -12.60 -3.70 2.99
N ALA A 200 -12.73 -3.27 1.75
CA ALA A 200 -12.01 -3.88 0.63
C ALA A 200 -10.55 -3.46 0.62
N GLY A 201 -9.66 -4.41 0.37
CA GLY A 201 -8.26 -4.14 0.10
C GLY A 201 -8.06 -3.42 -1.23
N GLN A 202 -6.80 -3.21 -1.57
CA GLN A 202 -6.39 -2.46 -2.76
C GLN A 202 -6.92 -3.10 -4.05
N SER A 203 -7.31 -2.27 -5.02
CA SER A 203 -7.74 -2.68 -6.36
C SER A 203 -9.08 -3.45 -6.38
N PHE A 204 -10.04 -3.05 -5.54
CA PHE A 204 -11.41 -3.57 -5.58
C PHE A 204 -12.03 -3.35 -6.97
N GLY A 205 -12.54 -4.40 -7.61
CA GLY A 205 -13.13 -4.35 -8.94
C GLY A 205 -12.14 -4.00 -10.06
N VAL A 206 -10.83 -4.22 -9.87
CA VAL A 206 -9.84 -4.05 -10.94
C VAL A 206 -10.18 -4.96 -12.12
N PHE A 207 -10.12 -4.41 -13.34
CA PHE A 207 -10.49 -5.09 -14.60
C PHE A 207 -11.93 -5.64 -14.62
N ASN A 208 -12.86 -5.02 -13.88
CA ASN A 208 -14.25 -5.47 -13.82
C ASN A 208 -14.84 -5.64 -15.22
N ALA A 209 -15.38 -6.82 -15.48
CA ALA A 209 -15.92 -7.22 -16.79
C ALA A 209 -17.40 -6.86 -16.94
N PRO A 210 -17.92 -6.72 -18.17
CA PRO A 210 -19.37 -6.65 -18.41
C PRO A 210 -20.06 -7.91 -17.85
N GLY A 211 -21.20 -7.72 -17.17
CA GLY A 211 -21.92 -8.79 -16.48
C GLY A 211 -21.49 -9.05 -15.05
N LEU A 212 -20.51 -8.29 -14.50
CA LEU A 212 -20.18 -8.34 -13.08
C LEU A 212 -20.62 -7.05 -12.38
N GLU A 213 -21.50 -7.18 -11.40
CA GLU A 213 -21.94 -6.09 -10.51
C GLU A 213 -21.43 -6.34 -9.09
N MET A 214 -20.73 -5.38 -8.51
CA MET A 214 -20.16 -5.50 -7.17
C MET A 214 -20.72 -4.37 -6.28
N ASN A 215 -21.43 -4.73 -5.23
CA ASN A 215 -21.99 -3.82 -4.25
C ASN A 215 -21.26 -3.99 -2.93
N LEU A 216 -20.53 -2.98 -2.49
CA LEU A 216 -19.81 -2.99 -1.21
C LEU A 216 -20.52 -2.10 -0.19
N ARG A 217 -20.90 -2.69 0.94
CA ARG A 217 -21.32 -1.98 2.16
C ARG A 217 -20.14 -1.84 3.08
N GLY A 218 -19.42 -0.71 2.97
CA GLY A 218 -18.17 -0.47 3.66
C GLY A 218 -17.35 0.60 2.98
N ASP A 219 -16.06 0.40 2.96
CA ASP A 219 -15.08 1.25 2.30
C ASP A 219 -14.07 0.42 1.50
N ALA A 220 -13.26 1.07 0.68
CA ALA A 220 -12.26 0.43 -0.15
C ALA A 220 -10.97 1.25 -0.18
N ASN A 221 -9.84 0.55 -0.34
CA ASN A 221 -8.53 1.14 -0.55
C ASN A 221 -8.35 1.63 -1.99
N ASP A 222 -7.13 2.05 -2.33
CA ASP A 222 -6.79 2.64 -3.62
C ASP A 222 -7.09 1.74 -4.83
N TYR A 223 -7.18 2.36 -6.00
CA TYR A 223 -7.33 1.72 -7.32
C TYR A 223 -8.65 0.99 -7.54
N VAL A 224 -9.75 1.45 -6.93
CA VAL A 224 -11.10 0.95 -7.22
C VAL A 224 -11.39 1.06 -8.72
N GLY A 225 -11.86 -0.02 -9.32
CA GLY A 225 -12.24 -0.06 -10.72
C GLY A 225 -11.12 0.22 -11.72
N LYS A 226 -9.85 0.12 -11.32
CA LYS A 226 -8.72 0.34 -12.24
C LYS A 226 -8.80 -0.59 -13.45
N GLY A 227 -8.78 -0.02 -14.66
CA GLY A 227 -8.88 -0.80 -15.90
C GLY A 227 -10.23 -1.49 -16.12
N MET A 228 -11.29 -1.05 -15.43
CA MET A 228 -12.64 -1.57 -15.59
C MET A 228 -13.10 -1.47 -17.05
N ALA A 229 -13.60 -2.58 -17.60
CA ALA A 229 -14.08 -2.68 -18.97
C ALA A 229 -15.62 -2.66 -19.08
N GLY A 230 -16.33 -2.90 -17.97
CA GLY A 230 -17.78 -2.92 -17.92
C GLY A 230 -18.32 -3.32 -16.56
N GLY A 231 -19.59 -3.67 -16.50
CA GLY A 231 -20.29 -4.01 -15.25
C GLY A 231 -20.57 -2.79 -14.37
N ARG A 232 -20.72 -3.00 -13.07
CA ARG A 232 -21.08 -1.94 -12.12
C ARG A 232 -20.37 -2.13 -10.78
N LEU A 233 -19.83 -1.03 -10.24
CA LEU A 233 -19.29 -0.97 -8.89
C LEU A 233 -20.08 0.06 -8.07
N VAL A 234 -20.52 -0.35 -6.90
CA VAL A 234 -21.21 0.52 -5.94
C VAL A 234 -20.55 0.36 -4.58
N ILE A 235 -20.10 1.47 -4.00
CA ILE A 235 -19.57 1.50 -2.63
C ILE A 235 -20.44 2.45 -1.83
N ALA A 236 -20.95 1.97 -0.71
CA ALA A 236 -21.78 2.76 0.18
C ALA A 236 -21.38 2.49 1.63
N PRO A 237 -21.35 3.53 2.49
CA PRO A 237 -21.03 3.36 3.90
C PRO A 237 -21.95 2.32 4.57
N PRO A 238 -21.49 1.65 5.64
CA PRO A 238 -22.34 0.80 6.46
C PRO A 238 -23.53 1.60 7.00
N ALA A 239 -24.67 0.95 7.20
CA ALA A 239 -25.85 1.61 7.77
C ALA A 239 -25.61 2.16 9.19
N SER A 240 -24.63 1.62 9.91
CA SER A 240 -24.19 2.07 11.23
C SER A 240 -23.25 3.28 11.22
N SER A 241 -22.86 3.76 10.04
CA SER A 241 -21.96 4.90 9.90
C SER A 241 -22.60 6.18 10.41
N GLN A 242 -21.87 6.92 11.25
CA GLN A 242 -22.34 8.17 11.86
C GLN A 242 -21.81 9.43 11.20
N PHE A 243 -20.99 9.30 10.14
CA PHE A 243 -20.48 10.45 9.43
C PHE A 243 -21.41 10.88 8.28
N ALA A 244 -21.44 12.17 7.99
CA ALA A 244 -22.09 12.66 6.80
C ALA A 244 -21.19 12.41 5.59
N THR A 245 -21.68 11.71 4.57
CA THR A 245 -20.88 11.31 3.41
C THR A 245 -20.28 12.49 2.64
N GLN A 246 -20.89 13.66 2.71
CA GLN A 246 -20.37 14.90 2.10
C GLN A 246 -19.16 15.48 2.82
N ASP A 247 -18.90 15.08 4.05
CA ASP A 247 -17.79 15.59 4.87
C ASP A 247 -16.57 14.65 4.83
N THR A 248 -16.66 13.55 4.06
CA THR A 248 -15.62 12.54 3.91
C THR A 248 -15.27 12.39 2.44
N SER A 249 -14.15 12.90 2.04
CA SER A 249 -13.55 12.74 0.70
C SER A 249 -12.21 12.05 0.78
#